data_bd9c870a702a4831ef662b10723ba464
#
_entry.id   bd9c870a702a4831ef662b10723ba464
#
_cell.length_a   1.000
_cell.length_b   1.000
_cell.length_c   1.000
_cell.angle_alpha   90.00
_cell.angle_beta   90.00
_cell.angle_gamma   90.00
#
_symmetry.space_group_name_H-M   'P 1'
#
loop_
_entity.id
_entity.type
_entity.pdbx_description
1 polymer ?
#
loop_
_entity_poly.entity_id
_entity_poly.type
_entity_poly.pdbx_seq_one_letter_code
_entity_poly.pdbx_strand_id
1 'polypeptide(L)'
;MSNEQQLLNLIAQYTHYIDQAKFDKAGELFANGKIITPYSVMEGKESVAKQLDKNLQVYADGTLRTAHVTTNTVLDIQENKDEATAVSYLTIFQQDADRDFPLQPIAIGRYHDLFKRTDGKWYFSVRELIITLTGDLSHHAKPGTTDPNTIENNGK
;
A
#
# COMPACT_ATOMS: atom_id res chain seq x y z
N MET A 1 -13.47 20.79 -1.30
CA MET A 1 -12.36 20.06 -0.67
C MET A 1 -11.05 20.55 -1.28
N SER A 2 -10.07 20.89 -0.44
CA SER A 2 -8.77 21.36 -0.91
C SER A 2 -8.00 20.27 -1.67
N ASN A 3 -7.00 20.66 -2.44
CA ASN A 3 -6.12 19.71 -3.12
C ASN A 3 -5.39 18.82 -2.12
N GLU A 4 -4.88 19.39 -1.04
CA GLU A 4 -4.22 18.63 0.05
C GLU A 4 -5.13 17.57 0.63
N GLN A 5 -6.38 17.92 0.92
CA GLN A 5 -7.33 16.98 1.51
C GLN A 5 -7.69 15.84 0.55
N GLN A 6 -7.83 16.13 -0.75
CA GLN A 6 -8.06 15.10 -1.76
C GLN A 6 -6.89 14.11 -1.82
N LEU A 7 -5.67 14.61 -1.83
CA LEU A 7 -4.45 13.79 -1.88
C LEU A 7 -4.27 12.94 -0.61
N LEU A 8 -4.47 13.54 0.56
CA LEU A 8 -4.41 12.81 1.83
C LEU A 8 -5.50 11.74 1.93
N ASN A 9 -6.69 12.00 1.39
CA ASN A 9 -7.75 10.99 1.33
C ASN A 9 -7.38 9.80 0.43
N LEU A 10 -6.75 10.03 -0.73
CA LEU A 10 -6.28 8.93 -1.58
C LEU A 10 -5.26 8.05 -0.85
N ILE A 11 -4.31 8.66 -0.16
CA ILE A 11 -3.29 7.95 0.63
C ILE A 11 -3.96 7.10 1.72
N ALA A 12 -4.91 7.69 2.46
CA ALA A 12 -5.61 7.00 3.54
C ALA A 12 -6.53 5.88 3.02
N GLN A 13 -7.28 6.12 1.94
CA GLN A 13 -8.19 5.14 1.34
C GLN A 13 -7.45 3.86 0.93
N TYR A 14 -6.25 3.97 0.39
CA TYR A 14 -5.45 2.80 0.03
C TYR A 14 -5.22 1.89 1.24
N THR A 15 -4.79 2.44 2.37
CA THR A 15 -4.51 1.65 3.58
C THR A 15 -5.78 1.01 4.15
N HIS A 16 -6.90 1.73 4.18
CA HIS A 16 -8.18 1.18 4.61
C HIS A 16 -8.63 0.01 3.73
N TYR A 17 -8.50 0.13 2.42
CA TYR A 17 -8.90 -0.94 1.49
C TYR A 17 -8.01 -2.18 1.62
N ILE A 18 -6.70 -1.99 1.77
CA ILE A 18 -5.77 -3.12 1.95
C ILE A 18 -6.10 -3.87 3.24
N ASP A 19 -6.17 -3.19 4.38
CA ASP A 19 -6.41 -3.83 5.67
C ASP A 19 -7.73 -4.60 5.72
N GLN A 20 -8.75 -4.13 5.00
CA GLN A 20 -10.07 -4.75 4.90
C GLN A 20 -10.18 -5.76 3.76
N ALA A 21 -9.09 -6.09 3.08
CA ALA A 21 -9.06 -6.98 1.91
C ALA A 21 -10.01 -6.55 0.77
N LYS A 22 -10.28 -5.25 0.64
CA LYS A 22 -11.07 -4.67 -0.45
C LYS A 22 -10.17 -4.37 -1.64
N PHE A 23 -9.61 -5.43 -2.22
CA PHE A 23 -8.57 -5.30 -3.25
C PHE A 23 -9.08 -4.71 -4.55
N ASP A 24 -10.35 -4.94 -4.90
CA ASP A 24 -10.97 -4.29 -6.07
C ASP A 24 -11.00 -2.77 -5.91
N LYS A 25 -11.35 -2.29 -4.72
CA LYS A 25 -11.36 -0.85 -4.43
C LYS A 25 -9.96 -0.25 -4.39
N ALA A 26 -8.99 -0.99 -3.83
CA ALA A 26 -7.59 -0.58 -3.91
C ALA A 26 -7.12 -0.47 -5.36
N GLY A 27 -7.49 -1.44 -6.20
CA GLY A 27 -7.19 -1.41 -7.63
C GLY A 27 -7.80 -0.21 -8.35
N GLU A 28 -9.01 0.20 -8.00
CA GLU A 28 -9.68 1.36 -8.58
C GLU A 28 -8.87 2.66 -8.42
N LEU A 29 -8.15 2.80 -7.31
CA LEU A 29 -7.26 3.95 -7.08
C LEU A 29 -6.12 4.03 -8.11
N PHE A 30 -5.81 2.93 -8.78
CA PHE A 30 -4.75 2.81 -9.79
C PHE A 30 -5.29 2.53 -11.19
N ALA A 31 -6.53 2.89 -11.47
CA ALA A 31 -7.12 2.70 -12.81
C ALA A 31 -6.28 3.35 -13.92
N ASN A 32 -5.62 4.46 -13.62
CA ASN A 32 -4.73 5.18 -14.52
C ASN A 32 -3.30 5.28 -13.97
N GLY A 33 -2.90 4.34 -13.13
CA GLY A 33 -1.62 4.37 -12.46
C GLY A 33 -1.03 3.00 -12.20
N LYS A 34 0.04 2.97 -11.43
CA LYS A 34 0.77 1.75 -11.11
C LYS A 34 1.37 1.79 -9.72
N ILE A 35 1.59 0.60 -9.18
CA ILE A 35 2.39 0.38 -7.97
C ILE A 35 3.69 -0.29 -8.37
N ILE A 36 4.80 0.28 -7.95
CA ILE A 36 6.14 -0.28 -8.13
C ILE A 36 6.62 -0.80 -6.79
N THR A 37 7.01 -2.06 -6.74
CA THR A 37 7.66 -2.68 -5.60
C THR A 37 9.05 -3.17 -6.00
N PRO A 38 9.92 -3.60 -5.06
CA PRO A 38 11.21 -4.19 -5.42
C PRO A 38 11.12 -5.41 -6.34
N TYR A 39 9.97 -6.08 -6.39
CA TYR A 39 9.80 -7.36 -7.08
C TYR A 39 8.87 -7.31 -8.28
N SER A 40 8.02 -6.30 -8.38
CA SER A 40 6.98 -6.25 -9.40
C SER A 40 6.51 -4.86 -9.72
N VAL A 41 5.89 -4.73 -10.89
CA VAL A 41 5.11 -3.56 -11.29
C VAL A 41 3.68 -4.03 -11.51
N MET A 42 2.74 -3.43 -10.79
CA MET A 42 1.31 -3.69 -10.92
C MET A 42 0.68 -2.47 -11.58
N GLU A 43 0.27 -2.59 -12.83
CA GLU A 43 -0.27 -1.47 -13.61
C GLU A 43 -1.76 -1.68 -13.92
N GLY A 44 -2.55 -0.69 -13.52
CA GLY A 44 -3.98 -0.66 -13.73
C GLY A 44 -4.78 -1.40 -12.65
N LYS A 45 -6.08 -1.15 -12.66
CA LYS A 45 -7.04 -1.65 -11.67
C LYS A 45 -6.98 -3.17 -11.48
N GLU A 46 -7.03 -3.92 -12.57
CA GLU A 46 -7.14 -5.39 -12.51
C GLU A 46 -5.84 -6.03 -12.04
N SER A 47 -4.69 -5.53 -12.51
CA SER A 47 -3.39 -6.03 -12.11
C SER A 47 -3.15 -5.81 -10.61
N VAL A 48 -3.46 -4.62 -10.09
CA VAL A 48 -3.32 -4.32 -8.67
C VAL A 48 -4.21 -5.23 -7.83
N ALA A 49 -5.50 -5.32 -8.14
CA ALA A 49 -6.44 -6.15 -7.39
C ALA A 49 -6.03 -7.64 -7.40
N LYS A 50 -5.65 -8.17 -8.55
CA LYS A 50 -5.25 -9.57 -8.72
C LYS A 50 -3.97 -9.92 -7.96
N GLN A 51 -2.96 -9.06 -8.03
CA GLN A 51 -1.69 -9.29 -7.34
C GLN A 51 -1.83 -9.23 -5.82
N LEU A 52 -2.63 -8.28 -5.31
CA LEU A 52 -2.92 -8.20 -3.87
C LEU A 52 -3.64 -9.45 -3.38
N ASP A 53 -4.68 -9.89 -4.08
CA ASP A 53 -5.43 -11.11 -3.73
C ASP A 53 -4.55 -12.36 -3.79
N LYS A 54 -3.67 -12.44 -4.77
CA LYS A 54 -2.76 -13.58 -4.94
C LYS A 54 -1.73 -13.68 -3.80
N ASN A 55 -1.24 -12.56 -3.31
CA ASN A 55 -0.05 -12.52 -2.45
C ASN A 55 -0.35 -12.36 -0.96
N LEU A 56 -1.48 -11.73 -0.60
CA LEU A 56 -1.79 -11.40 0.79
C LEU A 56 -2.73 -12.42 1.43
N GLN A 57 -2.44 -12.76 2.69
CA GLN A 57 -3.27 -13.66 3.47
C GLN A 57 -4.52 -12.95 3.97
N VAL A 58 -5.69 -13.45 3.58
CA VAL A 58 -6.99 -13.01 4.09
C VAL A 58 -7.48 -14.01 5.12
N TYR A 59 -7.87 -13.53 6.30
CA TYR A 59 -8.32 -14.35 7.41
C TYR A 59 -9.85 -14.53 7.40
N ALA A 60 -10.34 -15.41 8.27
CA ALA A 60 -11.76 -15.75 8.35
C ALA A 60 -12.68 -14.57 8.67
N ASP A 61 -12.15 -13.53 9.35
CA ASP A 61 -12.86 -12.28 9.61
C ASP A 61 -12.96 -11.34 8.39
N GLY A 62 -12.39 -11.73 7.25
CA GLY A 62 -12.39 -10.95 6.02
C GLY A 62 -11.34 -9.85 5.95
N THR A 63 -10.40 -9.82 6.91
CA THR A 63 -9.33 -8.82 6.98
C THR A 63 -7.95 -9.45 6.85
N LEU A 64 -6.93 -8.62 6.70
CA LEU A 64 -5.53 -9.05 6.77
C LEU A 64 -5.00 -9.14 8.21
N ARG A 65 -5.81 -8.77 9.21
CA ARG A 65 -5.37 -8.61 10.61
C ARG A 65 -4.19 -7.66 10.74
N THR A 66 -4.13 -6.67 9.88
CA THR A 66 -3.09 -5.65 9.82
C THR A 66 -3.64 -4.25 10.04
N ALA A 67 -2.75 -3.35 10.41
CA ALA A 67 -2.97 -1.92 10.31
C ALA A 67 -1.78 -1.31 9.55
N HIS A 68 -2.05 -0.85 8.33
CA HIS A 68 -1.11 -0.04 7.58
C HIS A 68 -1.23 1.41 8.05
N VAL A 69 -0.17 1.92 8.66
CA VAL A 69 -0.15 3.28 9.20
C VAL A 69 0.77 4.14 8.34
N THR A 70 0.19 5.13 7.67
CA THR A 70 0.93 6.09 6.87
C THR A 70 1.09 7.37 7.66
N THR A 71 2.34 7.81 7.84
CA THR A 71 2.70 8.94 8.69
C THR A 71 3.76 9.82 8.02
N ASN A 72 4.04 10.98 8.64
CA ASN A 72 5.14 11.85 8.25
C ASN A 72 5.07 12.25 6.77
N THR A 73 3.85 12.51 6.28
CA THR A 73 3.62 12.82 4.87
C THR A 73 4.10 14.21 4.52
N VAL A 74 4.93 14.30 3.50
CA VAL A 74 5.34 15.56 2.88
C VAL A 74 4.73 15.63 1.50
N LEU A 75 3.87 16.63 1.28
CA LEU A 75 3.22 16.90 0.00
C LEU A 75 3.92 18.06 -0.71
N ASP A 76 4.09 17.94 -2.01
CA ASP A 76 4.47 19.02 -2.90
C ASP A 76 3.49 19.08 -4.07
N ILE A 77 2.69 20.15 -4.14
CA ILE A 77 1.61 20.31 -5.11
C ILE A 77 2.02 21.37 -6.14
N GLN A 78 2.10 20.94 -7.39
CA GLN A 78 2.39 21.78 -8.55
C GLN A 78 1.10 22.05 -9.32
N GLU A 79 0.28 22.97 -8.84
CA GLU A 79 -1.07 23.21 -9.39
C GLU A 79 -1.07 23.57 -10.86
N ASN A 80 -0.08 24.34 -11.31
CA ASN A 80 0.07 24.74 -12.73
C ASN A 80 0.48 23.59 -13.65
N LYS A 81 0.87 22.43 -13.12
CA LYS A 81 1.23 21.24 -13.88
C LYS A 81 0.23 20.10 -13.73
N ASP A 82 -0.82 20.28 -12.92
CA ASP A 82 -1.74 19.21 -12.54
C ASP A 82 -1.01 17.97 -11.97
N GLU A 83 0.05 18.19 -11.22
CA GLU A 83 0.88 17.16 -10.61
C GLU A 83 1.13 17.45 -9.13
N ALA A 84 1.31 16.38 -8.37
CA ALA A 84 1.75 16.44 -6.98
C ALA A 84 2.60 15.21 -6.65
N THR A 85 3.47 15.37 -5.66
CA THR A 85 4.24 14.27 -5.08
C THR A 85 3.99 14.17 -3.60
N ALA A 86 4.11 12.97 -3.05
CA ALA A 86 4.12 12.74 -1.63
C ALA A 86 5.21 11.73 -1.25
N VAL A 87 5.85 11.98 -0.13
CA VAL A 87 6.71 11.01 0.54
C VAL A 87 6.16 10.79 1.93
N SER A 88 6.00 9.53 2.31
CA SER A 88 5.47 9.18 3.63
C SER A 88 6.13 7.93 4.18
N TYR A 89 6.04 7.75 5.51
CA TYR A 89 6.40 6.49 6.14
C TYR A 89 5.23 5.54 6.12
N LEU A 90 5.53 4.25 5.95
CA LEU A 90 4.62 3.14 6.15
C LEU A 90 5.10 2.30 7.33
N THR A 91 4.22 2.03 8.27
CA THR A 91 4.41 1.00 9.30
C THR A 91 3.25 0.02 9.22
N ILE A 92 3.54 -1.26 9.09
CA ILE A 92 2.53 -2.32 9.11
C ILE A 92 2.60 -3.01 10.46
N PHE A 93 1.50 -2.92 11.22
CA PHE A 93 1.29 -3.68 12.45
C PHE A 93 0.42 -4.89 12.14
N GLN A 94 0.66 -5.99 12.84
CA GLN A 94 -0.18 -7.19 12.73
C GLN A 94 -0.32 -7.89 14.08
N GLN A 95 -1.47 -8.51 14.28
CA GLN A 95 -1.75 -9.46 15.35
C GLN A 95 -2.51 -10.64 14.78
N ASP A 96 -2.12 -11.85 15.18
CA ASP A 96 -2.87 -13.08 14.89
C ASP A 96 -2.98 -13.89 16.18
N ALA A 97 -4.01 -13.56 16.99
CA ALA A 97 -4.21 -14.16 18.29
C ALA A 97 -4.47 -15.67 18.23
N ASP A 98 -5.04 -16.18 17.13
CA ASP A 98 -5.32 -17.61 16.94
C ASP A 98 -4.05 -18.46 16.80
N ARG A 99 -2.93 -17.83 16.49
CA ARG A 99 -1.62 -18.47 16.28
C ARG A 99 -0.53 -17.95 17.21
N ASP A 100 -0.91 -17.38 18.34
CA ASP A 100 0.02 -16.81 19.32
C ASP A 100 0.99 -15.78 18.75
N PHE A 101 0.50 -14.98 17.80
CA PHE A 101 1.26 -13.88 17.20
C PHE A 101 0.82 -12.56 17.82
N PRO A 102 1.58 -12.01 18.78
CA PRO A 102 1.20 -10.79 19.48
C PRO A 102 1.28 -9.57 18.56
N LEU A 103 0.54 -8.52 18.93
CA LEU A 103 0.59 -7.23 18.21
C LEU A 103 2.03 -6.71 18.12
N GLN A 104 2.50 -6.51 16.89
CA GLN A 104 3.87 -6.07 16.62
C GLN A 104 3.97 -5.40 15.25
N PRO A 105 4.97 -4.53 15.04
CA PRO A 105 5.32 -4.07 13.70
C PRO A 105 5.97 -5.22 12.93
N ILE A 106 5.54 -5.41 11.68
CA ILE A 106 6.07 -6.46 10.79
C ILE A 106 6.88 -5.92 9.63
N ALA A 107 6.67 -4.66 9.25
CA ALA A 107 7.45 -3.98 8.23
C ALA A 107 7.39 -2.47 8.41
N ILE A 108 8.47 -1.81 8.06
CA ILE A 108 8.54 -0.35 7.97
C ILE A 108 9.17 0.02 6.63
N GLY A 109 8.58 1.01 5.98
CA GLY A 109 9.07 1.47 4.70
C GLY A 109 8.64 2.89 4.39
N ARG A 110 8.68 3.21 3.12
CA ARG A 110 8.25 4.50 2.58
C ARG A 110 7.43 4.31 1.32
N TYR A 111 6.50 5.23 1.12
CA TYR A 111 5.86 5.44 -0.17
C TYR A 111 6.44 6.68 -0.81
N HIS A 112 6.77 6.58 -2.09
CA HIS A 112 7.04 7.70 -2.98
C HIS A 112 5.90 7.73 -3.99
N ASP A 113 5.05 8.73 -3.88
CA ASP A 113 3.84 8.85 -4.69
C ASP A 113 3.95 10.00 -5.68
N LEU A 114 3.51 9.74 -6.90
CA LEU A 114 3.22 10.75 -7.91
C LEU A 114 1.72 10.72 -8.19
N PHE A 115 1.10 11.90 -8.11
CA PHE A 115 -0.31 12.10 -8.43
C PHE A 115 -0.44 12.97 -9.66
N LYS A 116 -1.51 12.75 -10.40
CA LYS A 116 -1.95 13.62 -11.49
C LYS A 116 -3.40 14.03 -11.29
N ARG A 117 -3.78 15.14 -11.90
CA ARG A 117 -5.14 15.66 -11.88
C ARG A 117 -5.68 15.75 -13.29
N THR A 118 -6.89 15.24 -13.50
CA THR A 118 -7.64 15.35 -14.76
C THR A 118 -9.07 15.74 -14.44
N ASP A 119 -9.60 16.76 -15.11
CA ASP A 119 -10.95 17.27 -14.87
C ASP A 119 -11.23 17.58 -13.39
N GLY A 120 -10.23 18.17 -12.72
CA GLY A 120 -10.33 18.55 -11.31
C GLY A 120 -10.21 17.39 -10.31
N LYS A 121 -9.97 16.17 -10.75
CA LYS A 121 -9.84 14.98 -9.89
C LYS A 121 -8.41 14.48 -9.84
N TRP A 122 -7.90 14.36 -8.62
CA TRP A 122 -6.60 13.75 -8.35
C TRP A 122 -6.68 12.22 -8.37
N TYR A 123 -5.62 11.59 -8.84
CA TYR A 123 -5.46 10.13 -8.82
C TYR A 123 -3.99 9.74 -8.69
N PHE A 124 -3.73 8.51 -8.21
CA PHE A 124 -2.38 7.95 -8.22
C PHE A 124 -1.92 7.70 -9.65
N SER A 125 -0.80 8.31 -10.03
CA SER A 125 -0.06 7.96 -11.25
C SER A 125 0.96 6.87 -10.97
N VAL A 126 1.74 7.03 -9.91
CA VAL A 126 2.72 6.03 -9.47
C VAL A 126 2.74 6.01 -7.95
N ARG A 127 2.72 4.82 -7.38
CA ARG A 127 3.11 4.59 -5.99
C ARG A 127 4.31 3.65 -5.97
N GLU A 128 5.43 4.10 -5.46
CA GLU A 128 6.60 3.26 -5.23
C GLU A 128 6.71 2.89 -3.77
N LEU A 129 6.76 1.58 -3.49
CA LEU A 129 6.94 1.03 -2.17
C LEU A 129 8.39 0.64 -1.95
N ILE A 130 8.99 1.18 -0.89
CA ILE A 130 10.35 0.85 -0.47
C ILE A 130 10.27 0.36 0.97
N ILE A 131 10.56 -0.92 1.20
CA ILE A 131 10.62 -1.49 2.54
C ILE A 131 12.06 -1.38 3.06
N THR A 132 12.21 -0.80 4.25
CA THR A 132 13.53 -0.53 4.85
C THR A 132 13.85 -1.40 6.06
N LEU A 133 12.82 -1.79 6.83
CA LEU A 133 12.95 -2.63 8.02
C LEU A 133 11.89 -3.72 7.97
N THR A 134 12.26 -4.94 8.30
CA THR A 134 11.36 -6.09 8.31
C THR A 134 11.40 -6.83 9.63
N GLY A 135 10.21 -7.23 10.09
CA GLY A 135 10.01 -8.15 11.19
C GLY A 135 9.55 -9.51 10.67
N ASP A 136 8.60 -10.13 11.36
CA ASP A 136 8.01 -11.40 10.96
C ASP A 136 6.81 -11.19 10.03
N LEU A 137 6.99 -11.49 8.75
CA LEU A 137 6.00 -11.35 7.69
C LEU A 137 5.22 -12.64 7.40
N SER A 138 5.48 -13.71 8.17
CA SER A 138 4.91 -15.05 7.89
C SER A 138 3.39 -15.14 8.02
N HIS A 139 2.76 -14.21 8.72
CA HIS A 139 1.30 -14.13 8.87
C HIS A 139 0.64 -13.19 7.84
N HIS A 140 1.43 -12.44 7.06
CA HIS A 140 0.95 -11.46 6.11
C HIS A 140 0.92 -11.98 4.67
N ALA A 141 1.95 -12.67 4.24
CA ALA A 141 2.05 -13.26 2.92
C ALA A 141 1.37 -14.63 2.85
N LYS A 142 0.74 -14.95 1.72
CA LYS A 142 0.27 -16.31 1.45
C LYS A 142 1.48 -17.26 1.32
N PRO A 143 1.41 -18.47 1.88
CA PRO A 143 2.48 -19.45 1.75
C PRO A 143 2.84 -19.72 0.28
N GLY A 144 4.14 -19.75 -0.03
CA GLY A 144 4.66 -20.05 -1.39
C GLY A 144 4.54 -18.90 -2.38
N THR A 145 4.13 -17.72 -1.94
CA THR A 145 4.11 -16.51 -2.77
C THR A 145 5.19 -15.53 -2.34
N THR A 146 5.69 -14.75 -3.30
CA THR A 146 6.49 -13.57 -3.00
C THR A 146 5.52 -12.42 -2.79
N ASP A 147 5.34 -11.98 -1.55
CA ASP A 147 4.54 -10.80 -1.24
C ASP A 147 5.29 -9.57 -1.78
N PRO A 148 4.65 -8.73 -2.60
CA PRO A 148 5.28 -7.49 -3.09
C PRO A 148 5.63 -6.51 -1.96
N ASN A 149 5.11 -6.70 -0.75
CA ASN A 149 5.46 -5.92 0.43
C ASN A 149 6.54 -6.59 1.28
N THR A 150 7.04 -7.75 0.89
CA THR A 150 8.13 -8.44 1.59
C THR A 150 9.46 -8.23 0.89
N ILE A 151 10.49 -7.97 1.68
CA ILE A 151 11.87 -8.20 1.26
C ILE A 151 12.15 -9.66 1.59
N GLU A 152 12.44 -10.47 0.59
CA GLU A 152 13.06 -11.75 0.88
C GLU A 152 14.35 -11.47 1.66
N ASN A 153 14.35 -11.85 2.93
CA ASN A 153 15.59 -12.00 3.67
C ASN A 153 16.36 -13.15 3.01
N ASN A 154 17.02 -12.89 1.91
CA ASN A 154 18.12 -13.70 1.46
C ASN A 154 19.26 -13.48 2.45
N GLY A 155 19.02 -13.95 3.66
CA GLY A 155 20.05 -14.08 4.67
C GLY A 155 21.11 -15.03 4.13
N LYS A 156 22.17 -14.47 3.70
CA LYS A 156 23.47 -15.14 3.74
C LYS A 156 24.34 -14.41 4.71
#